data_d8172f6aff7367937f3cb8661d246a7f
#
_entry.id   d8172f6aff7367937f3cb8661d246a7f
#
_cell.length_a   1.000
_cell.length_b   1.000
_cell.length_c   1.000
_cell.angle_alpha   90.00
_cell.angle_beta   90.00
_cell.angle_gamma   90.00
#
_symmetry.space_group_name_H-M   'P 1'
#
loop_
_entity.id
_entity.type
_entity.pdbx_description
1 polymer ?
#
loop_
_entity_poly.entity_id
_entity_poly.type
_entity_poly.pdbx_seq_one_letter_code
_entity_poly.pdbx_strand_id
1 'polypeptide(L)'
;MAVRVLIVDDSGFFRRRLAEIFAADPGIEVVGTAANGQEAVDQVPRLKPDVITMDIEMPIMDGITAVRRIMASHPTPILMFSSLTTEGATATFEA
;
A
#
# COMPACT_ATOMS: atom_id res chain seq x y z
N MET A 1 15.94 12.45 5.91
CA MET A 1 14.52 12.49 5.49
C MET A 1 13.99 11.09 5.44
N ALA A 2 12.76 10.90 5.91
CA ALA A 2 12.14 9.58 5.91
C ALA A 2 11.39 9.33 4.61
N VAL A 3 11.37 8.06 4.18
CA VAL A 3 10.51 7.62 3.09
C VAL A 3 9.09 7.47 3.65
N ARG A 4 8.13 8.13 3.03
CA ARG A 4 6.74 8.17 3.51
C ARG A 4 5.94 7.07 2.84
N VAL A 5 5.38 6.17 3.64
CA VAL A 5 4.73 4.94 3.15
C VAL A 5 3.24 4.95 3.48
N LEU A 6 2.42 4.61 2.49
CA LEU A 6 1.00 4.29 2.69
C LEU A 6 0.85 2.77 2.59
N ILE A 7 0.27 2.16 3.61
CA ILE A 7 0.04 0.71 3.66
C ILE A 7 -1.41 0.42 3.30
N VAL A 8 -1.63 -0.41 2.27
CA VAL A 8 -2.97 -0.76 1.81
C VAL A 8 -3.14 -2.27 1.84
N ASP A 9 -4.02 -2.74 2.73
CA ASP A 9 -4.30 -4.16 2.91
C ASP A 9 -5.64 -4.29 3.63
N ASP A 10 -6.46 -5.28 3.27
CA ASP A 10 -7.75 -5.46 3.92
C ASP A 10 -7.64 -6.16 5.29
N SER A 11 -6.49 -6.75 5.59
CA SER A 11 -6.25 -7.37 6.89
C SER A 11 -5.71 -6.34 7.88
N GLY A 12 -6.50 -6.05 8.92
CA GLY A 12 -6.06 -5.15 9.98
C GLY A 12 -4.84 -5.67 10.71
N PHE A 13 -4.74 -6.99 10.87
CA PHE A 13 -3.59 -7.62 11.48
C PHE A 13 -2.32 -7.35 10.66
N PHE A 14 -2.42 -7.55 9.35
CA PHE A 14 -1.27 -7.38 8.47
C PHE A 14 -0.85 -5.91 8.35
N ARG A 15 -1.82 -5.00 8.25
CA ARG A 15 -1.53 -3.55 8.26
C ARG A 15 -0.74 -3.16 9.51
N ARG A 16 -1.19 -3.63 10.66
CA ARG A 16 -0.54 -3.34 11.94
C ARG A 16 0.86 -3.91 12.00
N ARG A 17 1.02 -5.14 11.51
CA ARG A 17 2.31 -5.82 11.51
C ARG A 17 3.32 -5.09 10.62
N LEU A 18 2.91 -4.68 9.42
CA LEU A 18 3.77 -3.92 8.53
C LEU A 18 4.13 -2.56 9.13
N ALA A 19 3.16 -1.89 9.76
CA ALA A 19 3.42 -0.61 10.39
C ALA A 19 4.46 -0.74 11.51
N GLU A 20 4.40 -1.82 12.29
CA GLU A 20 5.38 -2.09 13.34
C GLU A 20 6.78 -2.32 12.76
N ILE A 21 6.85 -3.11 11.69
CA ILE A 21 8.12 -3.40 11.02
C ILE A 21 8.74 -2.12 10.48
N PHE A 22 7.94 -1.30 9.81
CA PHE A 22 8.44 -0.05 9.24
C PHE A 22 8.80 0.97 10.31
N ALA A 23 8.05 1.01 11.43
CA ALA A 23 8.33 1.95 12.51
C ALA A 23 9.66 1.68 13.20
N ALA A 24 10.19 0.47 13.07
CA ALA A 24 11.51 0.14 13.64
C ALA A 24 12.66 0.78 12.86
N ASP A 25 12.40 1.30 11.66
CA ASP A 25 13.42 1.95 10.84
C ASP A 25 13.19 3.46 10.84
N PRO A 26 14.12 4.27 11.38
CA PRO A 26 13.95 5.72 11.41
C PRO A 26 13.94 6.35 10.02
N GLY A 27 14.36 5.63 8.99
CA GLY A 27 14.32 6.08 7.60
C GLY A 27 12.96 5.91 6.94
N ILE A 28 11.97 5.34 7.65
CA ILE A 28 10.64 5.08 7.10
C ILE A 28 9.58 5.70 8.02
N GLU A 29 8.64 6.39 7.40
CA GLU A 29 7.49 6.96 8.12
C GLU A 29 6.20 6.43 7.51
N VAL A 30 5.37 5.74 8.30
CA VAL A 30 4.05 5.31 7.84
C VAL A 30 3.11 6.50 7.97
N VAL A 31 2.68 7.05 6.83
CA VAL A 31 1.85 8.25 6.81
C VAL A 31 0.36 7.94 6.83
N GLY A 32 -0.02 6.69 6.60
CA GLY A 32 -1.41 6.29 6.66
C GLY A 32 -1.58 4.83 6.31
N THR A 33 -2.79 4.33 6.51
CA THR A 33 -3.19 2.98 6.14
C THR A 33 -4.54 3.04 5.45
N ALA A 34 -4.81 2.06 4.59
CA ALA A 34 -6.10 1.94 3.90
C ALA A 34 -6.51 0.47 3.90
N ALA A 35 -7.82 0.22 4.00
CA ALA A 35 -8.36 -1.12 4.09
C ALA A 35 -8.84 -1.67 2.75
N ASN A 36 -8.84 -0.86 1.71
CA ASN A 36 -9.24 -1.27 0.37
C ASN A 36 -8.71 -0.27 -0.66
N GLY A 37 -8.89 -0.60 -1.94
CA GLY A 37 -8.37 0.22 -3.01
C GLY A 37 -9.01 1.60 -3.10
N GLN A 38 -10.30 1.71 -2.77
CA GLN A 38 -10.98 3.00 -2.82
C GLN A 38 -10.41 3.97 -1.79
N GLU A 39 -10.19 3.49 -0.57
CA GLU A 39 -9.56 4.31 0.46
C GLU A 39 -8.16 4.76 0.03
N ALA A 40 -7.39 3.85 -0.61
CA ALA A 40 -6.07 4.20 -1.10
C ALA A 40 -6.14 5.33 -2.13
N VAL A 41 -7.03 5.20 -3.12
CA VAL A 41 -7.21 6.22 -4.15
C VAL A 41 -7.57 7.57 -3.52
N ASP A 42 -8.44 7.56 -2.52
CA ASP A 42 -8.88 8.78 -1.85
C ASP A 42 -7.77 9.42 -1.02
N GLN A 43 -6.90 8.62 -0.42
CA GLN A 43 -5.86 9.13 0.49
C GLN A 43 -4.60 9.62 -0.22
N VAL A 44 -4.28 9.06 -1.39
CA VAL A 44 -3.03 9.40 -2.09
C VAL A 44 -2.88 10.90 -2.36
N PRO A 45 -3.89 11.62 -2.90
CA PRO A 45 -3.72 13.05 -3.14
C PRO A 45 -3.57 13.87 -1.87
N ARG A 46 -4.09 13.39 -0.74
CA ARG A 46 -3.98 14.08 0.54
C ARG A 46 -2.65 13.81 1.24
N LEU A 47 -2.22 12.56 1.23
CA LEU A 47 -1.03 12.13 1.96
C LEU A 47 0.25 12.27 1.14
N LYS A 48 0.15 12.13 -0.18
CA LYS A 48 1.29 12.22 -1.11
C LYS A 48 2.44 11.32 -0.65
N PRO A 49 2.20 10.01 -0.53
CA PRO A 49 3.25 9.11 -0.08
C PRO A 49 4.37 8.98 -1.11
N ASP A 50 5.54 8.60 -0.65
CA ASP A 50 6.67 8.33 -1.54
C ASP A 50 6.57 6.93 -2.13
N VAL A 51 5.95 6.01 -1.42
CA VAL A 51 5.73 4.64 -1.88
C VAL A 51 4.47 4.08 -1.22
N ILE A 52 3.82 3.17 -1.92
CA ILE A 52 2.61 2.50 -1.44
C ILE A 52 2.86 1.00 -1.42
N THR A 53 2.53 0.33 -0.31
CA THR A 53 2.44 -1.13 -0.31
C THR A 53 0.98 -1.50 -0.54
N MET A 54 0.72 -2.37 -1.52
CA MET A 54 -0.64 -2.64 -2.00
C MET A 54 -0.91 -4.13 -2.07
N ASP A 55 -1.92 -4.59 -1.34
CA ASP A 55 -2.45 -5.94 -1.50
C ASP A 55 -3.24 -6.01 -2.81
N ILE A 56 -3.20 -7.16 -3.47
CA ILE A 56 -3.90 -7.34 -4.75
C ILE A 56 -5.39 -7.54 -4.52
N GLU A 57 -5.77 -8.44 -3.62
CA GLU A 57 -7.18 -8.76 -3.40
C GLU A 57 -7.74 -8.08 -2.18
N MET A 58 -8.72 -7.22 -2.43
CA MET A 58 -9.40 -6.46 -1.38
C MET A 58 -10.85 -6.25 -1.78
N PRO A 59 -11.76 -6.08 -0.81
CA PRO A 59 -13.14 -5.75 -1.11
C PRO A 59 -13.26 -4.33 -1.66
N ILE A 60 -14.38 -4.02 -2.26
CA ILE A 60 -14.78 -2.69 -2.76
C ILE A 60 -13.99 -2.33 -4.02
N MET A 61 -12.66 -2.24 -3.93
CA MET A 61 -11.79 -2.02 -5.07
C MET A 61 -10.49 -2.77 -4.83
N ASP A 62 -10.13 -3.66 -5.75
CA ASP A 62 -8.91 -4.45 -5.64
C ASP A 62 -7.66 -3.61 -5.92
N GLY A 63 -6.50 -4.21 -5.66
CA GLY A 63 -5.22 -3.50 -5.81
C GLY A 63 -4.90 -3.16 -7.24
N ILE A 64 -5.24 -4.01 -8.19
CA ILE A 64 -4.96 -3.75 -9.62
C ILE A 64 -5.72 -2.52 -10.09
N THR A 65 -7.01 -2.43 -9.75
CA THR A 65 -7.83 -1.27 -10.11
C THR A 65 -7.32 -0.01 -9.43
N ALA A 66 -6.96 -0.12 -8.14
CA ALA A 66 -6.41 1.02 -7.40
C ALA A 66 -5.12 1.53 -8.03
N VAL A 67 -4.22 0.63 -8.42
CA VAL A 67 -2.97 1.01 -9.10
C VAL A 67 -3.26 1.80 -10.36
N ARG A 68 -4.19 1.33 -11.19
CA ARG A 68 -4.54 2.03 -12.43
C ARG A 68 -5.03 3.44 -12.16
N ARG A 69 -5.89 3.60 -11.16
CA ARG A 69 -6.44 4.92 -10.81
C ARG A 69 -5.39 5.85 -10.24
N ILE A 70 -4.52 5.31 -9.37
CA ILE A 70 -3.45 6.11 -8.78
C ILE A 70 -2.46 6.55 -9.84
N MET A 71 -2.03 5.63 -10.71
CA MET A 71 -1.07 5.96 -11.75
C MET A 71 -1.63 6.96 -12.77
N ALA A 72 -2.94 6.97 -12.96
CA ALA A 72 -3.58 7.91 -13.88
C ALA A 72 -3.62 9.34 -13.34
N SER A 73 -3.69 9.52 -12.02
CA SER A 73 -3.87 10.85 -11.42
C SER A 73 -2.66 11.32 -10.60
N HIS A 74 -2.06 10.43 -9.83
CA HIS A 74 -0.95 10.76 -8.92
C HIS A 74 0.09 9.63 -8.97
N PRO A 75 0.85 9.51 -10.08
CA PRO A 75 1.81 8.41 -10.23
C PRO A 75 2.73 8.31 -9.02
N THR A 76 2.73 7.13 -8.39
CA THR A 76 3.48 6.86 -7.17
C THR A 76 4.04 5.45 -7.27
N PRO A 77 5.28 5.21 -6.87
CA PRO A 77 5.82 3.85 -6.82
C PRO A 77 4.99 2.96 -5.91
N ILE A 78 4.63 1.77 -6.40
CA ILE A 78 3.78 0.84 -5.66
C ILE A 78 4.44 -0.53 -5.63
N LEU A 79 4.56 -1.08 -4.43
CA LEU A 79 5.02 -2.44 -4.21
C LEU A 79 3.79 -3.30 -3.95
N MET A 80 3.51 -4.23 -4.85
CA MET A 80 2.32 -5.08 -4.76
C MET A 80 2.63 -6.41 -4.10
N PHE A 81 1.71 -6.87 -3.26
CA PHE A 81 1.80 -8.16 -2.60
C PHE A 81 0.59 -9.01 -2.97
N SER A 82 0.81 -10.32 -3.18
CA SER A 82 -0.28 -11.27 -3.30
C SER A 82 -0.39 -12.03 -1.98
N SER A 83 -1.52 -11.91 -1.32
CA SER A 83 -1.78 -12.63 -0.06
C SER A 83 -2.37 -14.01 -0.31
N LEU A 84 -2.61 -14.38 -1.57
CA LEU A 84 -3.29 -15.62 -1.91
C LEU A 84 -2.41 -16.85 -1.89
N THR A 85 -1.10 -16.70 -1.98
CA THR A 85 -0.24 -17.84 -2.07
C THR A 85 0.24 -18.26 -0.70
N THR A 86 0.01 -19.53 -0.36
CA THR A 86 0.47 -20.09 0.90
C THR A 86 1.99 -20.31 0.91
N GLU A 87 2.63 -20.15 -0.23
CA GLU A 87 4.06 -20.40 -0.38
C GLU A 87 4.90 -19.13 -0.31
N GLY A 88 4.36 -18.12 0.30
CA GLY A 88 5.03 -16.85 0.41
C GLY A 88 4.48 -15.86 -0.59
N ALA A 89 4.33 -14.63 -0.15
CA ALA A 89 3.83 -13.58 -0.99
C ALA A 89 4.82 -13.26 -2.09
N THR A 90 4.30 -13.06 -3.29
CA THR A 90 5.09 -12.53 -4.40
C THR A 90 4.88 -11.03 -4.43
N ALA A 91 5.96 -10.28 -4.50
CA ALA A 91 5.89 -8.83 -4.58
C ALA A 91 6.36 -8.36 -5.94
N THR A 92 5.64 -7.41 -6.53
CA THR A 92 6.04 -6.78 -7.78
C THR A 92 5.99 -5.27 -7.64
N PHE A 93 6.87 -4.57 -8.35
CA PHE A 93 6.88 -3.12 -8.38
C PHE A 93 6.10 -2.62 -9.59
N GLU A 94 5.22 -1.65 -9.31
CA GLU A 94 4.53 -0.88 -10.35
C GLU A 94 4.93 0.58 -10.17
N ALA A 95 5.38 1.19 -11.22
CA ALA A 95 5.83 2.58 -11.19
C ALA A 95 5.02 3.45 -12.11
#